data_a8fb56450f921f87950fb85827f803a7
#
_entry.id   a8fb56450f921f87950fb85827f803a7
#
_cell.length_a   1.000
_cell.length_b   1.000
_cell.length_c   1.000
_cell.angle_alpha   90.00
_cell.angle_beta   90.00
_cell.angle_gamma   90.00
#
_symmetry.space_group_name_H-M   'P 1'
#
loop_
_entity.id
_entity.type
_entity.pdbx_description
1 polymer ?
#
loop_
_entity_poly.entity_id
_entity_poly.type
_entity_poly.pdbx_seq_one_letter_code
_entity_poly.pdbx_strand_id
1 'polypeptide(L)'
;MRGKSPRVHTDAKTRAFESLVAQVLATSPQTRGQPRPMCPDRSPVRVDIVAIFQRPVAMHAKKYPDGLLAHAVRPDLDNVIKSCVDGIQATNGLIWKDDGQVQCIRAESWYAEKGGIPRTEIAIYRWNG
;
A
#
# COMPACT_ATOMS: atom_id res chain seq x y z
N MET A 1 -21.36 -21.33 20.50
CA MET A 1 -20.69 -21.26 20.17
C MET A 1 -20.15 -21.15 20.49
N ARG A 2 -20.09 -21.05 20.34
CA ARG A 2 -19.42 -20.83 20.18
C ARG A 2 -18.89 -20.60 19.99
N GLY A 3 -19.29 -20.71 20.25
CA GLY A 3 -18.22 -20.25 20.34
C GLY A 3 -17.08 -19.97 19.57
N LYS A 4 -17.19 -19.57 18.52
CA LYS A 4 -16.03 -19.08 17.81
C LYS A 4 -15.81 -17.64 18.14
N SER A 5 -14.64 -17.31 18.67
CA SER A 5 -14.21 -15.92 18.69
C SER A 5 -14.14 -15.39 17.26
N PRO A 6 -14.46 -14.12 17.05
CA PRO A 6 -14.27 -13.51 15.74
C PRO A 6 -12.81 -13.67 15.32
N ARG A 7 -12.59 -14.23 14.19
CA ARG A 7 -11.26 -14.32 13.63
C ARG A 7 -11.09 -13.16 12.64
N VAL A 8 -10.03 -12.45 12.81
CA VAL A 8 -9.60 -11.53 11.76
C VAL A 8 -8.96 -12.39 10.68
N HIS A 9 -9.69 -12.61 9.61
CA HIS A 9 -9.15 -13.30 8.46
C HIS A 9 -8.62 -12.30 7.48
N THR A 10 -7.33 -12.40 7.20
CA THR A 10 -6.78 -11.76 6.02
C THR A 10 -7.11 -12.67 4.84
N ASP A 11 -7.90 -12.19 3.90
CA ASP A 11 -8.29 -12.99 2.75
C ASP A 11 -7.10 -13.28 1.83
N ALA A 12 -7.29 -14.22 0.88
CA ALA A 12 -6.22 -14.63 -0.01
C ALA A 12 -5.71 -13.49 -0.89
N LYS A 13 -6.58 -12.60 -1.33
CA LYS A 13 -6.18 -11.45 -2.16
C LYS A 13 -5.33 -10.46 -1.37
N THR A 14 -5.70 -10.20 -0.13
CA THR A 14 -4.94 -9.31 0.76
C THR A 14 -3.56 -9.89 1.05
N ARG A 15 -3.48 -11.19 1.36
CA ARG A 15 -2.19 -11.84 1.59
C ARG A 15 -1.31 -11.83 0.35
N ALA A 16 -1.89 -12.05 -0.83
CA ALA A 16 -1.15 -11.99 -2.07
C ALA A 16 -0.60 -10.59 -2.32
N PHE A 17 -1.39 -9.56 -2.04
CA PHE A 17 -0.96 -8.17 -2.17
C PHE A 17 0.17 -7.84 -1.20
N GLU A 18 0.03 -8.23 0.07
CA GLU A 18 1.07 -8.02 1.08
C GLU A 18 2.38 -8.70 0.69
N SER A 19 2.30 -9.94 0.19
CA SER A 19 3.46 -10.67 -0.30
C SER A 19 4.10 -9.98 -1.49
N LEU A 20 3.30 -9.43 -2.39
CA LEU A 20 3.80 -8.69 -3.54
C LEU A 20 4.53 -7.42 -3.11
N VAL A 21 3.98 -6.67 -2.16
CA VAL A 21 4.62 -5.48 -1.60
C VAL A 21 5.99 -5.86 -1.02
N ALA A 22 6.04 -6.90 -0.21
CA ALA A 22 7.28 -7.36 0.40
C ALA A 22 8.31 -7.79 -0.65
N GLN A 23 7.88 -8.51 -1.67
CA GLN A 23 8.76 -8.98 -2.75
C GLN A 23 9.31 -7.83 -3.56
N VAL A 24 8.47 -6.88 -3.94
CA VAL A 24 8.89 -5.71 -4.71
C VAL A 24 9.92 -4.91 -3.93
N LEU A 25 9.70 -4.68 -2.64
CA LEU A 25 10.65 -3.96 -1.79
C LEU A 25 11.97 -4.71 -1.67
N ALA A 26 11.92 -6.03 -1.45
CA ALA A 26 13.12 -6.83 -1.28
C ALA A 26 13.98 -6.90 -2.55
N THR A 27 13.37 -6.78 -3.73
CA THR A 27 14.07 -6.88 -5.01
C THR A 27 14.27 -5.53 -5.70
N SER A 28 13.81 -4.44 -5.09
CA SER A 28 13.92 -3.10 -5.68
C SER A 28 15.37 -2.63 -5.73
N PRO A 29 15.78 -1.97 -6.83
CA PRO A 29 17.10 -1.32 -6.88
C PRO A 29 17.28 -0.27 -5.78
N GLN A 30 16.21 0.39 -5.33
CA GLN A 30 16.30 1.41 -4.28
C GLN A 30 16.65 0.83 -2.91
N THR A 31 16.38 -0.45 -2.67
CA THR A 31 16.71 -1.10 -1.40
C THR A 31 18.04 -1.86 -1.44
N ARG A 32 18.55 -2.10 -2.64
CA ARG A 32 19.77 -2.87 -2.81
C ARG A 32 20.98 -2.13 -2.24
N GLY A 33 21.76 -2.82 -1.42
CA GLY A 33 22.96 -2.24 -0.82
C GLY A 33 22.70 -1.25 0.31
N GLN A 34 21.45 -1.06 0.70
CA GLN A 34 21.10 -0.18 1.80
C GLN A 34 21.27 -0.88 3.15
N PRO A 35 21.56 -0.12 4.22
CA PRO A 35 21.58 -0.70 5.56
C PRO A 35 20.18 -1.22 5.95
N ARG A 36 20.16 -2.19 6.84
CA ARG A 36 18.91 -2.76 7.37
C ARG A 36 18.80 -2.45 8.86
N PRO A 37 17.73 -1.80 9.29
CA PRO A 37 16.66 -1.21 8.47
C PRO A 37 17.13 0.06 7.76
N MET A 38 16.50 0.36 6.63
CA MET A 38 16.78 1.60 5.89
C MET A 38 16.41 2.84 6.72
N CYS A 39 15.33 2.72 7.49
CA CYS A 39 14.91 3.75 8.44
C CYS A 39 15.36 3.30 9.83
N PRO A 40 16.32 3.99 10.47
CA PRO A 40 16.87 3.54 11.74
C PRO A 40 15.80 3.34 12.82
N ASP A 41 16.07 2.42 13.74
CA ASP A 41 15.18 2.13 14.86
C ASP A 41 14.78 3.42 15.57
N ARG A 42 13.49 3.54 15.89
CA ARG A 42 12.88 4.69 16.57
C ARG A 42 12.86 5.99 15.78
N SER A 43 13.39 5.99 14.55
CA SER A 43 13.27 7.20 13.74
C SER A 43 11.88 7.24 13.09
N PRO A 44 11.26 8.44 13.03
CA PRO A 44 9.94 8.57 12.42
C PRO A 44 9.98 8.35 10.92
N VAL A 45 8.90 7.78 10.40
CA VAL A 45 8.77 7.44 8.98
C VAL A 45 7.46 7.99 8.43
N ARG A 46 7.51 8.49 7.19
CA ARG A 46 6.32 8.85 6.42
C ARG A 46 6.13 7.85 5.29
N VAL A 47 4.91 7.39 5.11
CA VAL A 47 4.54 6.52 4.00
C VAL A 47 3.50 7.23 3.12
N ASP A 48 3.79 7.36 1.85
CA ASP A 48 2.85 7.89 0.86
C ASP A 48 2.36 6.74 -0.01
N ILE A 49 1.05 6.64 -0.17
CA ILE A 49 0.42 5.56 -0.90
C ILE A 49 -0.55 6.14 -1.93
N VAL A 50 -0.40 5.74 -3.18
CA VAL A 50 -1.38 6.04 -4.23
C VAL A 50 -1.86 4.71 -4.79
N ALA A 51 -3.12 4.37 -4.50
CA ALA A 51 -3.73 3.14 -4.98
C ALA A 51 -4.57 3.45 -6.21
N ILE A 52 -4.25 2.81 -7.32
CA ILE A 52 -4.91 3.05 -8.61
C ILE A 52 -5.55 1.74 -9.05
N PHE A 53 -6.89 1.74 -9.08
CA PHE A 53 -7.69 0.57 -9.36
C PHE A 53 -8.12 0.52 -10.82
N GLN A 54 -8.41 -0.67 -11.30
CA GLN A 54 -8.95 -0.85 -12.64
C GLN A 54 -10.22 -0.03 -12.83
N ARG A 55 -10.25 0.77 -13.89
CA ARG A 55 -11.46 1.53 -14.24
C ARG A 55 -12.54 0.57 -14.69
N PRO A 56 -13.77 0.64 -14.14
CA PRO A 56 -14.89 -0.16 -14.65
C PRO A 56 -15.17 0.14 -16.12
N VAL A 57 -15.62 -0.86 -16.86
CA VAL A 57 -15.89 -0.72 -18.30
C VAL A 57 -16.84 0.44 -18.58
N ALA A 58 -17.88 0.59 -17.74
CA ALA A 58 -18.87 1.68 -17.91
C ALA A 58 -18.23 3.07 -17.85
N MET A 59 -17.10 3.21 -17.17
CA MET A 59 -16.40 4.50 -17.03
C MET A 59 -15.43 4.80 -18.18
N HIS A 60 -15.40 3.97 -19.21
CA HIS A 60 -14.66 4.25 -20.44
C HIS A 60 -15.45 5.07 -21.44
N ALA A 61 -16.74 5.34 -21.16
CA ALA A 61 -17.58 6.15 -22.04
C ALA A 61 -17.05 7.58 -22.16
N LYS A 62 -17.38 8.23 -23.26
CA LYS A 62 -16.88 9.59 -23.57
C LYS A 62 -17.22 10.64 -22.52
N LYS A 63 -18.33 10.45 -21.79
CA LYS A 63 -18.73 11.41 -20.75
C LYS A 63 -17.79 11.45 -19.55
N TYR A 64 -16.94 10.43 -19.40
CA TYR A 64 -15.95 10.40 -18.32
C TYR A 64 -14.61 10.94 -18.82
N PRO A 65 -13.88 11.70 -17.98
CA PRO A 65 -12.57 12.21 -18.36
C PRO A 65 -11.56 11.08 -18.61
N ASP A 66 -10.54 11.38 -19.40
CA ASP A 66 -9.50 10.41 -19.72
C ASP A 66 -8.55 10.16 -18.55
N GLY A 67 -8.33 11.14 -17.70
CA GLY A 67 -7.41 11.03 -16.55
C GLY A 67 -7.96 10.23 -15.38
N LEU A 68 -7.28 10.29 -14.28
CA LEU A 68 -7.67 9.60 -13.06
C LEU A 68 -9.05 10.07 -12.58
N LEU A 69 -9.86 9.13 -12.10
CA LEU A 69 -11.15 9.42 -11.48
C LEU A 69 -11.12 9.05 -10.01
N ALA A 70 -11.87 9.78 -9.19
CA ALA A 70 -11.98 9.48 -7.78
C ALA A 70 -12.54 8.07 -7.56
N HIS A 71 -11.90 7.32 -6.69
CA HIS A 71 -12.33 5.98 -6.29
C HIS A 71 -12.88 6.08 -4.86
N ALA A 72 -14.21 6.09 -4.76
CA ALA A 72 -14.90 6.28 -3.48
C ALA A 72 -15.74 5.08 -3.09
N VAL A 73 -15.32 3.88 -3.52
CA VAL A 73 -16.00 2.62 -3.25
C VAL A 73 -14.97 1.61 -2.72
N ARG A 74 -15.43 0.40 -2.44
CA ARG A 74 -14.52 -0.65 -1.96
C ARG A 74 -13.48 -1.04 -3.01
N PRO A 75 -12.26 -1.45 -2.60
CA PRO A 75 -11.83 -1.54 -1.19
C PRO A 75 -11.64 -0.16 -0.56
N ASP A 76 -11.95 -0.07 0.73
CA ASP A 76 -11.82 1.18 1.48
C ASP A 76 -10.35 1.58 1.60
N LEU A 77 -10.10 2.87 1.63
CA LEU A 77 -8.73 3.38 1.68
C LEU A 77 -7.97 2.94 2.93
N ASP A 78 -8.66 2.86 4.08
CA ASP A 78 -8.02 2.39 5.31
C ASP A 78 -7.55 0.93 5.19
N ASN A 79 -8.29 0.08 4.49
CA ASN A 79 -7.86 -1.29 4.22
C ASN A 79 -6.65 -1.35 3.30
N VAL A 80 -6.59 -0.46 2.31
CA VAL A 80 -5.43 -0.33 1.42
C VAL A 80 -4.20 0.07 2.22
N ILE A 81 -4.35 1.07 3.08
CA ILE A 81 -3.26 1.55 3.95
C ILE A 81 -2.74 0.40 4.82
N LYS A 82 -3.63 -0.32 5.47
CA LYS A 82 -3.26 -1.45 6.33
C LYS A 82 -2.49 -2.51 5.56
N SER A 83 -2.98 -2.88 4.39
CA SER A 83 -2.33 -3.90 3.55
C SER A 83 -0.94 -3.47 3.11
N CYS A 84 -0.76 -2.19 2.76
CA CYS A 84 0.54 -1.66 2.39
C CYS A 84 1.52 -1.70 3.57
N VAL A 85 1.09 -1.23 4.74
CA VAL A 85 1.93 -1.20 5.94
C VAL A 85 2.29 -2.62 6.38
N ASP A 86 1.33 -3.54 6.37
CA ASP A 86 1.58 -4.95 6.70
C ASP A 86 2.54 -5.59 5.71
N GLY A 87 2.45 -5.26 4.43
CA GLY A 87 3.38 -5.75 3.42
C GLY A 87 4.80 -5.23 3.63
N ILE A 88 4.95 -3.96 4.03
CA ILE A 88 6.25 -3.40 4.37
C ILE A 88 6.81 -4.09 5.62
N GLN A 89 5.98 -4.30 6.63
CA GLN A 89 6.38 -4.99 7.86
C GLN A 89 6.82 -6.43 7.57
N ALA A 90 6.21 -7.08 6.59
CA ALA A 90 6.54 -8.45 6.21
C ALA A 90 7.95 -8.60 5.60
N THR A 91 8.64 -7.50 5.31
CA THR A 91 10.03 -7.55 4.84
C THR A 91 11.03 -7.87 5.95
N ASN A 92 10.57 -7.99 7.19
CA ASN A 92 11.38 -8.40 8.35
C ASN A 92 12.61 -7.51 8.57
N GLY A 93 12.36 -6.22 8.69
CA GLY A 93 13.40 -5.26 9.04
C GLY A 93 14.18 -4.68 7.87
N LEU A 94 13.72 -4.87 6.66
CA LEU A 94 14.36 -4.24 5.50
C LEU A 94 14.19 -2.72 5.53
N ILE A 95 12.98 -2.24 5.78
CA ILE A 95 12.64 -0.81 5.70
C ILE A 95 12.70 -0.17 7.09
N TRP A 96 11.97 -0.74 8.04
CA TRP A 96 11.94 -0.28 9.43
C TRP A 96 11.98 -1.46 10.38
N LYS A 97 12.27 -1.21 11.61
CA LYS A 97 12.28 -2.27 12.63
C LYS A 97 10.87 -2.61 13.10
N ASP A 98 10.03 -1.59 13.23
CA ASP A 98 8.68 -1.73 13.75
C ASP A 98 7.78 -0.69 13.09
N ASP A 99 6.55 -1.10 12.73
CA ASP A 99 5.57 -0.22 12.10
C ASP A 99 5.12 0.92 13.03
N GLY A 100 5.39 0.81 14.33
CA GLY A 100 5.20 1.92 15.27
C GLY A 100 6.04 3.15 14.92
N GLN A 101 7.04 3.02 14.06
CA GLN A 101 7.83 4.16 13.58
C GLN A 101 7.07 5.03 12.58
N VAL A 102 5.94 4.55 12.04
CA VAL A 102 5.15 5.31 11.07
C VAL A 102 4.45 6.45 11.79
N GLN A 103 4.85 7.68 11.48
CA GLN A 103 4.33 8.91 12.08
C GLN A 103 3.36 9.63 11.17
N CYS A 104 3.49 9.43 9.87
CA CYS A 104 2.68 10.13 8.89
C CYS A 104 2.36 9.19 7.75
N ILE A 105 1.08 9.15 7.37
CA ILE A 105 0.63 8.42 6.19
C ILE A 105 -0.16 9.41 5.34
N ARG A 106 0.19 9.50 4.07
CA ARG A 106 -0.57 10.22 3.06
C ARG A 106 -1.03 9.22 2.03
N ALA A 107 -2.32 9.10 1.86
CA ALA A 107 -2.87 8.06 0.99
C ALA A 107 -4.04 8.59 0.20
N GLU A 108 -4.15 8.12 -1.02
CA GLU A 108 -5.28 8.42 -1.90
C GLU A 108 -5.58 7.22 -2.79
N SER A 109 -6.81 7.13 -3.26
CA SER A 109 -7.22 6.09 -4.18
C SER A 109 -7.93 6.68 -5.39
N TRP A 110 -7.66 6.09 -6.56
CA TRP A 110 -8.18 6.55 -7.84
C TRP A 110 -8.54 5.37 -8.72
N TYR A 111 -9.43 5.59 -9.68
CA TYR A 111 -9.52 4.70 -10.82
C TYR A 111 -8.46 5.11 -11.84
N ALA A 112 -7.89 4.13 -12.51
CA ALA A 112 -6.88 4.37 -13.54
C ALA A 112 -7.41 5.27 -14.65
N GLU A 113 -6.53 6.00 -15.29
CA GLU A 113 -6.81 6.70 -16.53
C GLU A 113 -7.27 5.72 -17.62
N LYS A 114 -7.98 6.20 -18.64
CA LYS A 114 -8.38 5.35 -19.75
C LYS A 114 -7.14 4.74 -20.39
N GLY A 115 -7.14 3.40 -20.54
CA GLY A 115 -5.97 2.68 -21.03
C GLY A 115 -4.84 2.51 -20.03
N GLY A 116 -5.03 2.98 -18.80
CA GLY A 116 -4.00 2.89 -17.76
C GLY A 116 -3.97 1.52 -17.08
N ILE A 117 -2.87 1.28 -16.38
CA ILE A 117 -2.62 0.04 -15.67
C ILE A 117 -2.92 0.22 -14.20
N PRO A 118 -3.76 -0.65 -13.58
CA PRO A 118 -3.94 -0.63 -12.13
C PRO A 118 -2.61 -0.87 -11.42
N ARG A 119 -2.35 -0.07 -10.38
CA ARG A 119 -1.06 -0.13 -9.67
C ARG A 119 -1.19 0.49 -8.30
N THR A 120 -0.26 0.17 -7.43
CA THR A 120 -0.09 0.84 -6.15
C THR A 120 1.32 1.41 -6.09
N GLU A 121 1.41 2.70 -5.84
CA GLU A 121 2.68 3.41 -5.71
C GLU A 121 2.91 3.67 -4.23
N ILE A 122 4.06 3.28 -3.73
CA ILE A 122 4.44 3.44 -2.32
C ILE A 122 5.77 4.19 -2.27
N ALA A 123 5.81 5.27 -1.52
CA ALA A 123 7.04 6.01 -1.26
C ALA A 123 7.24 6.10 0.25
N ILE A 124 8.45 5.84 0.71
CA ILE A 124 8.79 5.78 2.12
C ILE A 124 9.92 6.76 2.39
N TYR A 125 9.71 7.61 3.39
CA TYR A 125 10.65 8.67 3.74
C TYR A 125 10.98 8.65 5.21
N ARG A 126 12.21 9.02 5.57
CA ARG A 126 12.48 9.45 6.92
C ARG A 126 11.71 10.75 7.16
N TRP A 127 11.07 10.85 8.32
CA TRP A 127 10.14 11.96 8.56
C TRP A 127 10.61 12.81 9.73
N ASN A 128 10.83 14.06 9.49
CA ASN A 128 11.29 15.00 10.52
C ASN A 128 10.21 16.01 10.93
N GLY A 129 8.97 15.70 10.63
CA GLY A 129 7.83 16.55 10.97
C GLY A 129 7.36 17.44 9.83
#